data_56770a128176c62559e2b02b180b914a
#
_entry.id   56770a128176c62559e2b02b180b914a
#
_cell.length_a   1.000
_cell.length_b   1.000
_cell.length_c   1.000
_cell.angle_alpha   90.00
_cell.angle_beta   90.00
_cell.angle_gamma   90.00
#
_symmetry.space_group_name_H-M   'P 1'
#
loop_
_entity.id
_entity.type
_entity.pdbx_description
1 polymer ?
#
loop_
_entity_poly.entity_id
_entity_poly.type
_entity_poly.pdbx_seq_one_letter_code
_entity_poly.pdbx_strand_id
1 'polypeptide(L)'
;EKVFSYLLELTTAIDKYNLPIDQIYIKEDGNALLISDKITVDLYNKKDIDIKISELAGMLKKVKGKSGTIDMKYFSEDHKIAVFQPKKS
;
A
#
# COMPACT_ATOMS: atom_id res chain seq x y z
N GLU A 1 -17.10 -14.19 -0.90
CA GLU A 1 -16.08 -13.95 -1.90
C GLU A 1 -14.83 -13.38 -1.33
N LYS A 2 -13.71 -14.08 -1.51
CA LYS A 2 -12.43 -13.68 -0.93
C LYS A 2 -11.94 -12.34 -1.46
N VAL A 3 -12.09 -12.10 -2.77
CA VAL A 3 -11.65 -10.84 -3.38
C VAL A 3 -12.45 -9.67 -2.84
N PHE A 4 -13.75 -9.85 -2.73
CA PHE A 4 -14.62 -8.80 -2.23
C PHE A 4 -14.31 -8.46 -0.77
N SER A 5 -14.09 -9.50 0.06
CA SER A 5 -13.73 -9.29 1.47
C SER A 5 -12.40 -8.55 1.60
N TYR A 6 -11.43 -8.88 0.76
CA TYR A 6 -10.14 -8.21 0.76
C TYR A 6 -10.28 -6.74 0.36
N LEU A 7 -11.04 -6.45 -0.68
CA LEU A 7 -11.29 -5.07 -1.09
C LEU A 7 -11.95 -4.27 0.01
N LEU A 8 -12.92 -4.87 0.69
CA LEU A 8 -13.61 -4.21 1.79
C LEU A 8 -12.65 -3.90 2.94
N GLU A 9 -11.78 -4.85 3.26
CA GLU A 9 -10.77 -4.66 4.29
C GLU A 9 -9.81 -3.52 3.92
N LEU A 10 -9.36 -3.49 2.67
CA LEU A 10 -8.47 -2.44 2.18
C LEU A 10 -9.12 -1.06 2.24
N THR A 11 -10.34 -0.95 1.72
CA THR A 11 -11.02 0.35 1.69
C THR A 11 -11.33 0.84 3.10
N THR A 12 -11.67 -0.08 4.00
CA THR A 12 -11.92 0.28 5.40
C THR A 12 -10.66 0.85 6.04
N ALA A 13 -9.51 0.19 5.83
CA ALA A 13 -8.24 0.66 6.38
C ALA A 13 -7.82 1.98 5.75
N ILE A 14 -7.99 2.13 4.44
CA ILE A 14 -7.68 3.37 3.73
C ILE A 14 -8.48 4.53 4.31
N ASP A 15 -9.76 4.33 4.54
CA ASP A 15 -10.61 5.36 5.15
C ASP A 15 -10.20 5.66 6.59
N LYS A 16 -9.91 4.62 7.34
CA LYS A 16 -9.53 4.75 8.76
C LYS A 16 -8.30 5.64 8.94
N TYR A 17 -7.32 5.50 8.07
CA TYR A 17 -6.07 6.25 8.15
C TYR A 17 -6.01 7.43 7.19
N ASN A 18 -7.09 7.73 6.50
CA ASN A 18 -7.18 8.84 5.55
C ASN A 18 -6.08 8.82 4.50
N LEU A 19 -5.82 7.64 3.94
CA LEU A 19 -4.82 7.50 2.89
C LEU A 19 -5.31 8.13 1.60
N PRO A 20 -4.48 8.95 0.94
CA PRO A 20 -4.85 9.57 -0.34
C PRO A 20 -4.62 8.60 -1.51
N ILE A 21 -5.42 7.55 -1.57
CA ILE A 21 -5.32 6.53 -2.61
C ILE A 21 -6.26 6.87 -3.76
N ASP A 22 -5.71 6.95 -4.97
CA ASP A 22 -6.46 7.27 -6.17
C ASP A 22 -7.07 6.04 -6.82
N GLN A 23 -6.34 4.92 -6.80
CA GLN A 23 -6.79 3.68 -7.43
C GLN A 23 -6.30 2.47 -6.65
N ILE A 24 -7.08 1.40 -6.72
CA ILE A 24 -6.69 0.08 -6.21
C ILE A 24 -6.69 -0.87 -7.41
N TYR A 25 -5.56 -1.49 -7.67
CA TYR A 25 -5.41 -2.45 -8.76
C TYR A 25 -5.20 -3.84 -8.17
N ILE A 26 -6.06 -4.80 -8.52
CA ILE A 26 -5.92 -6.19 -8.07
C ILE A 26 -5.21 -6.97 -9.18
N LYS A 27 -4.04 -7.50 -8.83
CA LYS A 27 -3.24 -8.27 -9.79
C LYS A 27 -3.83 -9.67 -9.98
N GLU A 28 -3.32 -10.38 -10.99
CA GLU A 28 -3.80 -11.73 -11.30
C GLU A 28 -3.61 -12.69 -10.11
N ASP A 29 -2.59 -12.49 -9.30
CA ASP A 29 -2.34 -13.31 -8.12
C ASP A 29 -3.24 -12.94 -6.93
N GLY A 30 -4.12 -11.97 -7.11
CA GLY A 30 -5.05 -11.53 -6.07
C GLY A 30 -4.51 -10.48 -5.13
N ASN A 31 -3.25 -10.13 -5.24
CA ASN A 31 -2.64 -9.08 -4.40
C ASN A 31 -2.92 -7.70 -4.98
N ALA A 32 -2.89 -6.70 -4.12
CA ALA A 32 -3.26 -5.34 -4.51
C ALA A 32 -2.06 -4.43 -4.70
N LEU A 33 -2.19 -3.56 -5.70
CA LEU A 33 -1.35 -2.38 -5.83
C LEU A 33 -2.20 -1.17 -5.54
N LEU A 34 -1.66 -0.24 -4.76
CA LEU A 34 -2.34 1.02 -4.47
C LEU A 34 -1.64 2.13 -5.23
N ILE A 35 -2.41 3.01 -5.83
CA ILE A 35 -1.86 4.13 -6.58
C ILE A 35 -2.20 5.42 -5.86
N SER A 36 -1.18 6.20 -5.51
CA SER A 36 -1.35 7.50 -4.88
C SER A 36 -0.48 8.51 -5.63
N ASP A 37 -1.12 9.35 -6.44
CA ASP A 37 -0.43 10.32 -7.30
C ASP A 37 0.59 9.58 -8.19
N LYS A 38 1.88 9.81 -8.00
CA LYS A 38 2.93 9.18 -8.80
C LYS A 38 3.60 8.01 -8.06
N ILE A 39 3.00 7.59 -6.96
CA ILE A 39 3.53 6.50 -6.12
C ILE A 39 2.69 5.25 -6.33
N THR A 40 3.35 4.13 -6.60
CA THR A 40 2.71 2.82 -6.63
C THR A 40 3.14 2.05 -5.40
N VAL A 41 2.17 1.48 -4.68
CA VAL A 41 2.45 0.71 -3.47
C VAL A 41 2.14 -0.75 -3.72
N ASP A 42 3.13 -1.60 -3.56
CA ASP A 42 2.95 -3.05 -3.65
C ASP A 42 2.82 -3.62 -2.24
N LEU A 43 1.61 -4.06 -1.91
CA LEU A 43 1.34 -4.65 -0.59
C LEU A 43 1.89 -6.06 -0.46
N TYR A 44 2.31 -6.65 -1.57
CA TYR A 44 2.94 -7.96 -1.65
C TYR A 44 2.00 -9.13 -1.35
N ASN A 45 1.34 -9.12 -0.19
CA ASN A 45 0.39 -10.17 0.19
C ASN A 45 -0.76 -9.57 1.00
N LYS A 46 -1.66 -10.44 1.45
CA LYS A 46 -2.88 -10.02 2.17
C LYS A 46 -2.73 -10.04 3.69
N LYS A 47 -1.50 -10.18 4.18
CA LYS A 47 -1.24 -10.22 5.62
C LYS A 47 -1.05 -8.83 6.19
N ASP A 48 -1.45 -8.65 7.44
CA ASP A 48 -1.19 -7.44 8.22
C ASP A 48 -1.66 -6.16 7.53
N ILE A 49 -2.82 -6.22 6.91
CA ILE A 49 -3.33 -5.11 6.10
C ILE A 49 -3.45 -3.82 6.92
N ASP A 50 -4.04 -3.90 8.11
CA ASP A 50 -4.23 -2.71 8.94
C ASP A 50 -2.90 -2.06 9.29
N ILE A 51 -1.92 -2.86 9.69
CA ILE A 51 -0.60 -2.36 10.07
C ILE A 51 0.13 -1.78 8.85
N LYS A 52 0.04 -2.46 7.70
CA LYS A 52 0.65 -1.96 6.46
C LYS A 52 0.08 -0.60 6.07
N ILE A 53 -1.24 -0.45 6.12
CA ILE A 53 -1.89 0.80 5.74
C ILE A 53 -1.52 1.91 6.73
N SER A 54 -1.45 1.57 8.02
CA SER A 54 -1.04 2.53 9.05
C SER A 54 0.38 3.07 8.78
N GLU A 55 1.33 2.18 8.52
CA GLU A 55 2.70 2.59 8.21
C GLU A 55 2.78 3.37 6.90
N LEU A 56 1.98 2.97 5.93
CA LEU A 56 1.94 3.61 4.63
C LEU A 56 1.50 5.07 4.74
N ALA A 57 0.60 5.37 5.66
CA ALA A 57 0.15 6.74 5.87
C ALA A 57 1.32 7.68 6.19
N GLY A 58 2.24 7.21 7.03
CA GLY A 58 3.44 7.99 7.35
C GLY A 58 4.40 8.08 6.18
N MET A 59 4.58 6.97 5.46
CA MET A 59 5.51 6.95 4.32
C MET A 59 5.04 7.85 3.18
N LEU A 60 3.76 7.85 2.88
CA LEU A 60 3.24 8.70 1.80
C LEU A 60 3.46 10.18 2.08
N LYS A 61 3.43 10.58 3.34
CA LYS A 61 3.75 11.96 3.72
C LYS A 61 5.21 12.29 3.44
N LYS A 62 6.12 11.34 3.71
CA LYS A 62 7.55 11.54 3.52
C LYS A 62 7.94 11.61 2.04
N VAL A 63 7.21 10.90 1.18
CA VAL A 63 7.54 10.85 -0.25
C VAL A 63 6.62 11.70 -1.10
N LYS A 64 5.86 12.58 -0.48
CA LYS A 64 4.95 13.46 -1.19
C LYS A 64 5.71 14.27 -2.24
N GLY A 65 5.18 14.30 -3.46
CA GLY A 65 5.80 14.99 -4.59
C GLY A 65 6.84 14.19 -5.31
N LYS A 66 7.18 12.99 -4.82
CA LYS A 66 8.13 12.12 -5.48
C LYS A 66 7.41 11.10 -6.36
N SER A 67 8.17 10.44 -7.23
CA SER A 67 7.66 9.36 -8.07
C SER A 67 8.41 8.08 -7.73
N GLY A 68 7.72 6.97 -7.70
CA GLY A 68 8.40 5.70 -7.43
C GLY A 68 7.45 4.63 -6.92
N THR A 69 8.03 3.62 -6.31
CA THR A 69 7.31 2.46 -5.80
C THR A 69 7.66 2.21 -4.34
N ILE A 70 6.65 1.95 -3.54
CA ILE A 70 6.85 1.48 -2.16
C ILE A 70 6.60 -0.02 -2.16
N ASP A 71 7.61 -0.79 -1.75
CA ASP A 71 7.56 -2.24 -1.71
C ASP A 71 7.47 -2.70 -0.26
N MET A 72 6.42 -3.44 0.06
CA MET A 72 6.20 -3.94 1.41
C MET A 72 6.49 -5.45 1.51
N LYS A 73 7.34 -5.97 0.61
CA LYS A 73 7.69 -7.38 0.58
C LYS A 73 8.28 -7.87 1.89
N TYR A 74 9.10 -7.06 2.54
CA TYR A 74 9.75 -7.44 3.78
C TYR A 74 9.05 -6.91 5.03
N PHE A 75 7.86 -6.34 4.84
CA PHE A 75 7.11 -5.79 5.97
C PHE A 75 6.48 -6.89 6.80
N SER A 76 6.62 -6.78 8.12
CA SER A 76 5.95 -7.67 9.07
C SER A 76 5.63 -6.88 10.33
N GLU A 77 4.83 -7.48 11.20
CA GLU A 77 4.49 -6.85 12.47
C GLU A 77 5.74 -6.57 13.31
N ASP A 78 6.71 -7.50 13.27
CA ASP A 78 7.95 -7.39 14.03
C ASP A 78 8.98 -6.49 13.37
N HIS A 79 8.95 -6.40 12.04
CA HIS A 79 9.90 -5.61 11.26
C HIS A 79 9.13 -4.74 10.28
N LYS A 80 8.83 -3.53 10.68
CA LYS A 80 8.02 -2.61 9.89
C LYS A 80 8.87 -1.93 8.82
N ILE A 81 9.37 -2.72 7.87
CA ILE A 81 10.26 -2.26 6.81
C ILE A 81 9.49 -2.13 5.50
N ALA A 82 9.36 -0.91 5.01
CA ALA A 82 8.83 -0.63 3.69
C ALA A 82 9.91 0.11 2.92
N VAL A 83 10.17 -0.31 1.70
CA VAL A 83 11.27 0.23 0.89
C VAL A 83 10.70 1.12 -0.20
N PHE A 84 11.16 2.37 -0.26
CA PHE A 84 10.81 3.29 -1.33
C PHE A 84 11.89 3.25 -2.40
N GLN A 85 11.49 2.94 -3.62
CA GLN A 85 12.37 2.93 -4.79
C GLN A 85 11.97 4.08 -5.68
N PRO A 86 12.77 5.18 -5.69
CA PRO A 86 12.43 6.31 -6.54
C PRO A 86 12.53 5.94 -8.01
N LYS A 87 11.62 6.50 -8.79
CA LYS A 87 11.63 6.28 -10.23
C LYS A 87 12.73 7.13 -10.84
N LYS A 88 13.56 6.51 -11.65
CA LYS A 88 14.59 7.24 -12.41
C LYS A 88 13.91 8.01 -13.54
N SER A 89 14.24 9.26 -13.65
CA SER A 89 13.72 10.09 -14.72
C SER A 89 14.58 9.95 -15.98
#